data_7253895ad9e961eca7ea6daca0f44d98
#
_entry.id   7253895ad9e961eca7ea6daca0f44d98
#
_cell.length_a   1.000
_cell.length_b   1.000
_cell.length_c   1.000
_cell.angle_alpha   90.00
_cell.angle_beta   90.00
_cell.angle_gamma   90.00
#
_symmetry.space_group_name_H-M   'P 1'
#
loop_
_entity.id
_entity.type
_entity.pdbx_description
1 polymer ?
#
loop_
_entity_poly.entity_id
_entity_poly.type
_entity_poly.pdbx_seq_one_letter_code
_entity_poly.pdbx_strand_id
1 'polypeptide(L)'
;MIKNLKINILLILLLLSNIIYAQESTSSPYSRFGLGDLTTQFSPVFNSLGGGGSAIYNDKIINPYSPATYTAFKPNSFLFSTGLSHNMININSLSETQLVNNTSLSHIIIACPINEKIGASAGIIPYSSIGYTLNSRDEFYNADMFYYGDGGISKVYLGGALKLHDNLSLGINASYLFGGLNRRKKLEFDDETVFNSRSNSLINLKGIYYEFGALYTMDIESSDANLTIAINATNNTVISAKRSNLIETFEYSGIYEIVKDTFVNTVEKGDMMLPKYTNIGLTYKIDEWLFICDYSLQNWSDYELFGETDSLKNSTKISSGFQYTPDANSVTTFYKKCHYRLGISLFTTPLQINNIQLEDKSISFGIGIPMKKNKSTYDLSIVLGQRGTNSNNLLKEQYIRFGFS
;
A
#
# COMPACT_ATOMS: atom_id res chain seq x y z
N MET A 1 5.15 9.78 -40.98
CA MET A 1 4.87 8.97 -39.79
C MET A 1 5.70 9.38 -38.58
N ILE A 2 7.03 9.47 -38.66
CA ILE A 2 7.96 9.80 -37.55
C ILE A 2 7.73 11.22 -36.99
N LYS A 3 7.37 12.21 -37.84
CA LYS A 3 7.13 13.60 -37.42
C LYS A 3 5.88 13.73 -36.54
N ASN A 4 4.82 12.99 -36.86
CA ASN A 4 3.58 12.98 -36.08
C ASN A 4 3.76 12.23 -34.72
N LEU A 5 4.64 11.21 -34.69
CA LEU A 5 4.97 10.50 -33.46
C LEU A 5 5.72 11.41 -32.47
N LYS A 6 6.67 12.23 -32.95
CA LYS A 6 7.41 13.20 -32.13
C LYS A 6 6.50 14.29 -31.57
N ILE A 7 5.53 14.77 -32.37
CA ILE A 7 4.54 15.77 -31.93
C ILE A 7 3.61 15.18 -30.88
N ASN A 8 3.14 13.94 -31.06
CA ASN A 8 2.31 13.27 -30.06
C ASN A 8 3.05 12.98 -28.74
N ILE A 9 4.33 12.61 -28.80
CA ILE A 9 5.18 12.43 -27.61
C ILE A 9 5.40 13.78 -26.91
N LEU A 10 5.64 14.86 -27.65
CA LEU A 10 5.80 16.21 -27.08
C LEU A 10 4.51 16.71 -26.45
N LEU A 11 3.34 16.44 -27.05
CA LEU A 11 2.02 16.75 -26.48
C LEU A 11 1.73 15.95 -25.21
N ILE A 12 2.10 14.68 -25.16
CA ILE A 12 1.99 13.84 -23.97
C ILE A 12 2.91 14.35 -22.85
N LEU A 13 4.15 14.73 -23.17
CA LEU A 13 5.09 15.34 -22.22
C LEU A 13 4.60 16.71 -21.70
N LEU A 14 3.98 17.52 -22.54
CA LEU A 14 3.38 18.80 -22.17
C LEU A 14 2.10 18.63 -21.32
N LEU A 15 1.32 17.59 -21.54
CA LEU A 15 0.17 17.23 -20.68
C LEU A 15 0.63 16.68 -19.33
N LEU A 16 1.73 15.93 -19.30
CA LEU A 16 2.33 15.41 -18.07
C LEU A 16 2.97 16.53 -17.22
N SER A 17 3.48 17.61 -17.81
CA SER A 17 4.08 18.73 -17.06
C SER A 17 3.08 19.54 -16.23
N ASN A 18 1.79 19.53 -16.58
CA ASN A 18 0.73 20.17 -15.77
C ASN A 18 0.27 19.34 -14.57
N ILE A 19 0.74 18.10 -14.43
CA ILE A 19 0.39 17.20 -13.32
C ILE A 19 1.38 17.36 -12.15
N ILE A 20 2.49 18.06 -12.34
CA ILE A 20 3.53 18.31 -11.32
C ILE A 20 3.16 19.55 -10.45
N TYR A 21 1.93 19.69 -10.05
CA TYR A 21 1.68 20.30 -8.75
C TYR A 21 1.91 19.19 -7.72
N ALA A 22 2.91 19.39 -6.86
CA ALA A 22 3.09 18.55 -5.69
C ALA A 22 1.81 18.70 -4.85
N GLN A 23 0.81 17.88 -5.16
CA GLN A 23 -0.38 17.77 -4.34
C GLN A 23 0.12 17.19 -3.03
N GLU A 24 -0.04 17.93 -1.94
CA GLU A 24 0.07 17.36 -0.62
C GLU A 24 -0.79 16.09 -0.63
N SER A 25 -0.15 14.94 -0.45
CA SER A 25 -0.84 13.66 -0.56
C SER A 25 -1.66 13.46 0.71
N THR A 26 -2.73 14.23 0.85
CA THR A 26 -3.68 14.10 1.94
C THR A 26 -4.41 12.80 1.74
N SER A 27 -4.20 11.84 2.63
CA SER A 27 -4.82 10.53 2.51
C SER A 27 -5.87 10.31 3.58
N SER A 28 -5.53 10.48 4.85
CA SER A 28 -6.44 10.17 5.94
C SER A 28 -5.91 10.71 7.27
N PRO A 29 -6.79 11.26 8.13
CA PRO A 29 -6.46 11.58 9.51
C PRO A 29 -5.91 10.40 10.31
N TYR A 30 -6.34 9.20 9.99
CA TYR A 30 -5.86 7.97 10.63
C TYR A 30 -4.40 7.66 10.30
N SER A 31 -3.85 8.21 9.22
CA SER A 31 -2.42 8.08 8.88
C SER A 31 -1.47 8.78 9.85
N ARG A 32 -2.00 9.53 10.85
CA ARG A 32 -1.23 10.13 11.93
C ARG A 32 -0.56 9.11 12.84
N PHE A 33 -1.12 7.92 12.99
CA PHE A 33 -0.69 6.89 13.94
C PHE A 33 0.29 5.90 13.32
N GLY A 34 1.17 5.34 14.15
CA GLY A 34 2.14 4.32 13.76
C GLY A 34 3.02 4.77 12.59
N LEU A 35 3.07 3.95 11.56
CA LEU A 35 3.81 4.20 10.32
C LEU A 35 2.97 4.91 9.22
N GLY A 36 1.75 5.32 9.54
CA GLY A 36 0.80 5.84 8.56
C GLY A 36 -0.09 4.76 7.97
N ASP A 37 -0.73 5.07 6.84
CA ASP A 37 -1.56 4.12 6.10
C ASP A 37 -0.68 3.09 5.39
N LEU A 38 -0.84 1.82 5.79
CA LEU A 38 -0.08 0.71 5.21
C LEU A 38 -0.61 0.36 3.82
N THR A 39 0.28 0.19 2.87
CA THR A 39 -0.05 -0.30 1.54
C THR A 39 -0.24 -1.81 1.58
N THR A 40 -1.46 -2.27 1.77
CA THR A 40 -1.78 -3.70 1.81
C THR A 40 -1.87 -4.32 0.43
N GLN A 41 -1.93 -3.50 -0.63
CA GLN A 41 -2.12 -3.92 -2.02
C GLN A 41 -1.46 -2.91 -2.96
N PHE A 42 -0.69 -3.41 -3.90
CA PHE A 42 0.03 -2.57 -4.85
C PHE A 42 -0.49 -2.70 -6.30
N SER A 43 -1.04 -3.85 -6.69
CA SER A 43 -1.45 -4.12 -8.08
C SER A 43 -2.96 -4.19 -8.23
N PRO A 44 -3.52 -3.66 -9.34
CA PRO A 44 -4.94 -3.77 -9.66
C PRO A 44 -5.45 -5.21 -9.73
N VAL A 45 -4.60 -6.17 -10.10
CA VAL A 45 -4.95 -7.60 -10.11
C VAL A 45 -5.38 -8.05 -8.72
N PHE A 46 -4.55 -7.81 -7.71
CA PHE A 46 -4.84 -8.20 -6.33
C PHE A 46 -5.92 -7.32 -5.70
N ASN A 47 -5.92 -6.01 -6.00
CA ASN A 47 -6.96 -5.09 -5.54
C ASN A 47 -8.35 -5.57 -5.95
N SER A 48 -8.49 -6.04 -7.19
CA SER A 48 -9.78 -6.52 -7.73
C SER A 48 -10.25 -7.86 -7.14
N LEU A 49 -9.37 -8.55 -6.42
CA LEU A 49 -9.66 -9.81 -5.73
C LEU A 49 -9.74 -9.62 -4.20
N GLY A 50 -10.21 -8.45 -3.73
CA GLY A 50 -10.30 -8.14 -2.30
C GLY A 50 -8.93 -7.98 -1.63
N GLY A 51 -7.89 -7.88 -2.42
CA GLY A 51 -6.53 -7.79 -1.92
C GLY A 51 -5.94 -9.10 -1.43
N GLY A 52 -6.45 -10.20 -1.87
CA GLY A 52 -5.89 -11.54 -1.72
C GLY A 52 -5.20 -12.02 -2.99
N GLY A 53 -4.81 -13.29 -3.00
CA GLY A 53 -4.19 -13.96 -4.13
C GLY A 53 -2.73 -14.31 -3.91
N SER A 54 -2.31 -14.51 -2.68
CA SER A 54 -0.94 -14.93 -2.35
C SER A 54 -0.57 -16.30 -2.94
N ALA A 55 -1.57 -17.16 -3.18
CA ALA A 55 -1.40 -18.46 -3.80
C ALA A 55 -1.66 -18.47 -5.33
N ILE A 56 -1.79 -17.29 -5.99
CA ILE A 56 -1.94 -17.24 -7.45
C ILE A 56 -0.62 -17.63 -8.11
N TYR A 57 -0.57 -18.83 -8.68
CA TYR A 57 0.57 -19.34 -9.40
C TYR A 57 0.37 -19.15 -10.90
N ASN A 58 0.95 -18.08 -11.47
CA ASN A 58 0.73 -17.67 -12.85
C ASN A 58 1.99 -17.09 -13.48
N ASP A 59 2.25 -17.45 -14.74
CA ASP A 59 3.44 -17.07 -15.50
C ASP A 59 3.50 -15.61 -15.95
N LYS A 60 2.44 -14.82 -15.72
CA LYS A 60 2.30 -13.41 -16.14
C LYS A 60 2.08 -12.44 -14.98
N ILE A 61 1.88 -12.93 -13.76
CA ILE A 61 1.60 -12.11 -12.59
C ILE A 61 2.80 -12.13 -11.66
N ILE A 62 3.35 -10.96 -11.32
CA ILE A 62 4.44 -10.84 -10.36
C ILE A 62 3.82 -10.55 -8.99
N ASN A 63 4.12 -11.39 -7.98
CA ASN A 63 3.61 -11.21 -6.62
C ASN A 63 4.75 -11.08 -5.59
N PRO A 64 5.20 -9.84 -5.27
CA PRO A 64 6.25 -9.62 -4.28
C PRO A 64 5.88 -10.02 -2.85
N TYR A 65 4.60 -10.17 -2.53
CA TYR A 65 4.13 -10.62 -1.21
C TYR A 65 4.13 -12.15 -1.06
N SER A 66 4.38 -12.88 -2.17
CA SER A 66 4.50 -14.33 -2.18
C SER A 66 5.66 -14.75 -3.09
N PRO A 67 6.91 -14.66 -2.61
CA PRO A 67 8.08 -14.85 -3.46
C PRO A 67 8.18 -16.24 -4.07
N ALA A 68 7.61 -17.28 -3.46
CA ALA A 68 7.59 -18.63 -4.02
C ALA A 68 6.88 -18.71 -5.39
N THR A 69 6.01 -17.75 -5.73
CA THR A 69 5.32 -17.68 -7.02
C THR A 69 6.23 -17.36 -8.20
N TYR A 70 7.46 -16.88 -7.99
CA TYR A 70 8.39 -16.56 -9.07
C TYR A 70 8.83 -17.79 -9.89
N THR A 71 8.68 -19.00 -9.34
CA THR A 71 8.93 -20.25 -10.07
C THR A 71 7.89 -20.53 -11.17
N ALA A 72 6.79 -19.74 -11.24
CA ALA A 72 5.79 -19.87 -12.30
C ALA A 72 6.25 -19.26 -13.64
N PHE A 73 7.27 -18.41 -13.65
CA PHE A 73 7.71 -17.70 -14.85
C PHE A 73 8.29 -18.67 -15.88
N LYS A 74 7.83 -18.56 -17.13
CA LYS A 74 8.28 -19.43 -18.21
C LYS A 74 9.66 -19.04 -18.72
N PRO A 75 10.52 -20.01 -19.10
CA PRO A 75 11.79 -19.73 -19.73
C PRO A 75 11.69 -18.72 -20.89
N ASN A 76 12.73 -17.90 -21.08
CA ASN A 76 12.80 -16.87 -22.11
C ASN A 76 11.69 -15.79 -22.01
N SER A 77 11.11 -15.58 -20.84
CA SER A 77 10.19 -14.47 -20.57
C SER A 77 10.88 -13.36 -19.79
N PHE A 78 10.42 -12.13 -19.98
CA PHE A 78 10.74 -10.98 -19.15
C PHE A 78 9.43 -10.28 -18.81
N LEU A 79 9.21 -10.06 -17.54
CA LEU A 79 8.00 -9.43 -17.04
C LEU A 79 8.34 -8.04 -16.50
N PHE A 80 7.53 -7.07 -16.86
CA PHE A 80 7.55 -5.73 -16.33
C PHE A 80 6.15 -5.33 -15.93
N SER A 81 5.99 -4.80 -14.72
CA SER A 81 4.72 -4.28 -14.21
C SER A 81 4.92 -2.92 -13.59
N THR A 82 4.04 -2.00 -13.92
CA THR A 82 3.94 -0.68 -13.30
C THR A 82 2.49 -0.29 -13.21
N GLY A 83 2.13 0.56 -12.27
CA GLY A 83 0.74 0.94 -12.11
C GLY A 83 0.56 2.25 -11.36
N LEU A 84 -0.63 2.80 -11.49
CA LEU A 84 -1.11 4.00 -10.81
C LEU A 84 -2.30 3.66 -9.93
N SER A 85 -2.41 4.34 -8.80
CA SER A 85 -3.58 4.28 -7.92
C SER A 85 -4.12 5.68 -7.70
N HIS A 86 -5.43 5.84 -7.85
CA HIS A 86 -6.15 7.07 -7.53
C HIS A 86 -7.19 6.77 -6.44
N ASN A 87 -7.09 7.47 -5.31
CA ASN A 87 -7.98 7.30 -4.16
C ASN A 87 -8.84 8.56 -4.00
N MET A 88 -10.13 8.37 -3.82
CA MET A 88 -11.09 9.39 -3.42
C MET A 88 -11.67 8.96 -2.08
N ILE A 89 -11.50 9.78 -1.05
CA ILE A 89 -11.93 9.45 0.32
C ILE A 89 -12.88 10.55 0.81
N ASN A 90 -14.06 10.13 1.19
CA ASN A 90 -15.05 10.99 1.86
C ASN A 90 -14.94 10.75 3.37
N ILE A 91 -14.41 11.73 4.09
CA ILE A 91 -14.19 11.71 5.52
C ILE A 91 -15.37 12.37 6.19
N ASN A 92 -16.07 11.63 7.04
CA ASN A 92 -17.25 12.10 7.76
C ASN A 92 -16.95 12.13 9.26
N SER A 93 -17.05 13.31 9.84
CA SER A 93 -17.19 13.52 11.29
C SER A 93 -18.66 13.66 11.69
N LEU A 94 -18.95 13.96 12.95
CA LEU A 94 -20.31 14.26 13.40
C LEU A 94 -20.84 15.58 12.83
N SER A 95 -19.97 16.54 12.56
CA SER A 95 -20.33 17.91 12.17
C SER A 95 -19.97 18.25 10.72
N GLU A 96 -18.97 17.58 10.15
CA GLU A 96 -18.39 17.96 8.87
C GLU A 96 -18.10 16.77 7.97
N THR A 97 -18.09 17.04 6.67
CA THR A 97 -17.72 16.08 5.63
C THR A 97 -16.69 16.70 4.72
N GLN A 98 -15.58 16.00 4.49
CA GLN A 98 -14.49 16.46 3.62
C GLN A 98 -14.17 15.40 2.56
N LEU A 99 -14.07 15.82 1.31
CA LEU A 99 -13.60 14.97 0.20
C LEU A 99 -12.13 15.22 -0.05
N VAL A 100 -11.34 14.16 -0.02
CA VAL A 100 -9.90 14.16 -0.29
C VAL A 100 -9.61 13.23 -1.46
N ASN A 101 -8.66 13.60 -2.31
CA ASN A 101 -8.22 12.72 -3.38
C ASN A 101 -6.69 12.71 -3.48
N ASN A 102 -6.15 11.57 -3.92
CA ASN A 102 -4.72 11.36 -4.05
C ASN A 102 -4.43 10.42 -5.21
N THR A 103 -3.42 10.76 -6.01
CA THR A 103 -2.91 9.89 -7.08
C THR A 103 -1.46 9.55 -6.81
N SER A 104 -1.12 8.27 -6.88
CA SER A 104 0.23 7.79 -6.60
C SER A 104 0.66 6.69 -7.55
N LEU A 105 1.98 6.56 -7.73
CA LEU A 105 2.58 5.39 -8.35
C LEU A 105 2.44 4.19 -7.41
N SER A 106 1.82 3.10 -7.88
CA SER A 106 1.58 1.93 -7.05
C SER A 106 2.78 0.98 -7.00
N HIS A 107 3.51 0.81 -8.11
CA HIS A 107 4.69 -0.07 -8.17
C HIS A 107 5.48 0.10 -9.46
N ILE A 108 6.74 -0.30 -9.41
CA ILE A 108 7.59 -0.60 -10.56
C ILE A 108 8.30 -1.90 -10.25
N ILE A 109 8.04 -2.96 -11.02
CA ILE A 109 8.52 -4.31 -10.75
C ILE A 109 8.98 -4.96 -12.04
N ILE A 110 10.09 -5.68 -11.95
CA ILE A 110 10.61 -6.54 -13.01
C ILE A 110 10.74 -7.97 -12.51
N ALA A 111 10.57 -8.93 -13.39
CA ALA A 111 10.82 -10.33 -13.06
C ALA A 111 11.26 -11.12 -14.30
N CYS A 112 12.04 -12.15 -14.04
CA CYS A 112 12.49 -13.09 -15.08
C CYS A 112 12.76 -14.47 -14.48
N PRO A 113 12.59 -15.54 -15.26
CA PRO A 113 13.15 -16.83 -14.93
C PRO A 113 14.68 -16.78 -15.13
N ILE A 114 15.44 -17.36 -14.21
CA ILE A 114 16.87 -17.60 -14.37
C ILE A 114 17.08 -18.92 -15.11
N ASN A 115 16.28 -19.93 -14.76
CA ASN A 115 16.19 -21.22 -15.44
C ASN A 115 14.78 -21.82 -15.21
N GLU A 116 14.56 -23.08 -15.57
CA GLU A 116 13.27 -23.77 -15.41
C GLU A 116 12.83 -23.96 -13.95
N LYS A 117 13.75 -23.88 -13.00
CA LYS A 117 13.49 -24.07 -11.57
C LYS A 117 13.64 -22.81 -10.74
N ILE A 118 14.28 -21.76 -11.27
CA ILE A 118 14.61 -20.55 -10.52
C ILE A 118 14.02 -19.33 -11.21
N GLY A 119 13.20 -18.59 -10.48
CA GLY A 119 12.69 -17.29 -10.87
C GLY A 119 13.21 -16.18 -9.95
N ALA A 120 13.33 -14.97 -10.50
CA ALA A 120 13.77 -13.80 -9.77
C ALA A 120 12.86 -12.60 -10.04
N SER A 121 12.77 -11.69 -9.07
CA SER A 121 12.04 -10.45 -9.19
C SER A 121 12.72 -9.35 -8.39
N ALA A 122 12.61 -8.11 -8.87
CA ALA A 122 13.07 -6.92 -8.18
C ALA A 122 12.11 -5.76 -8.44
N GLY A 123 12.04 -4.81 -7.51
CA GLY A 123 11.17 -3.67 -7.71
C GLY A 123 11.13 -2.70 -6.55
N ILE A 124 10.34 -1.63 -6.75
CA ILE A 124 10.03 -0.63 -5.74
C ILE A 124 8.52 -0.56 -5.56
N ILE A 125 8.10 -0.56 -4.29
CA ILE A 125 6.69 -0.54 -3.88
C ILE A 125 6.55 0.42 -2.69
N PRO A 126 5.52 1.27 -2.62
CA PRO A 126 5.17 1.97 -1.40
C PRO A 126 4.86 0.97 -0.29
N TYR A 127 5.38 1.23 0.93
CA TYR A 127 5.10 0.42 2.11
C TYR A 127 4.05 1.08 3.00
N SER A 128 4.20 2.38 3.24
CA SER A 128 3.21 3.20 3.96
C SER A 128 3.23 4.64 3.49
N SER A 129 2.18 5.39 3.80
CA SER A 129 2.08 6.82 3.52
C SER A 129 1.45 7.58 4.68
N ILE A 130 1.93 8.80 4.92
CA ILE A 130 1.31 9.77 5.81
C ILE A 130 0.83 10.94 4.96
N GLY A 131 -0.40 11.38 5.21
CA GLY A 131 -0.96 12.57 4.58
C GLY A 131 -2.20 13.02 5.34
N TYR A 132 -2.07 14.07 6.16
CA TYR A 132 -3.21 14.65 6.86
C TYR A 132 -3.01 16.14 7.09
N THR A 133 -4.12 16.87 7.08
CA THR A 133 -4.24 18.25 7.54
C THR A 133 -5.46 18.32 8.44
N LEU A 134 -5.27 18.67 9.70
CA LEU A 134 -6.31 18.78 10.70
C LEU A 134 -6.22 20.15 11.38
N ASN A 135 -7.36 20.78 11.58
CA ASN A 135 -7.47 22.02 12.32
C ASN A 135 -8.41 21.80 13.50
N SER A 136 -8.07 22.38 14.62
CA SER A 136 -8.95 22.45 15.79
C SER A 136 -8.76 23.77 16.50
N ARG A 137 -9.80 24.25 17.16
CA ARG A 137 -9.73 25.45 17.96
C ARG A 137 -9.83 25.09 19.44
N ASP A 138 -8.99 25.71 20.23
CA ASP A 138 -9.07 25.66 21.68
C ASP A 138 -9.73 26.96 22.18
N GLU A 139 -10.99 26.85 22.58
CA GLU A 139 -11.79 28.00 23.06
C GLU A 139 -11.28 28.53 24.40
N PHE A 140 -10.60 27.71 25.21
CA PHE A 140 -10.10 28.15 26.51
C PHE A 140 -8.87 29.07 26.37
N TYR A 141 -7.96 28.73 25.47
CA TYR A 141 -6.77 29.53 25.20
C TYR A 141 -6.97 30.52 24.04
N ASN A 142 -8.11 30.52 23.37
CA ASN A 142 -8.37 31.29 22.15
C ASN A 142 -7.26 31.09 21.13
N ALA A 143 -7.00 29.84 20.81
CA ALA A 143 -5.89 29.44 19.94
C ALA A 143 -6.32 28.43 18.87
N ASP A 144 -5.82 28.62 17.68
CA ASP A 144 -5.99 27.66 16.58
C ASP A 144 -4.82 26.66 16.54
N MET A 145 -5.18 25.38 16.48
CA MET A 145 -4.22 24.28 16.40
C MET A 145 -4.26 23.64 15.03
N PHE A 146 -3.12 23.60 14.37
CA PHE A 146 -2.95 22.97 13.07
C PHE A 146 -2.04 21.76 13.18
N TYR A 147 -2.44 20.65 12.58
CA TYR A 147 -1.68 19.42 12.54
C TYR A 147 -1.50 18.99 11.09
N TYR A 148 -0.25 18.83 10.68
CA TYR A 148 0.12 18.39 9.35
C TYR A 148 0.98 17.14 9.44
N GLY A 149 0.74 16.21 8.54
CA GLY A 149 1.60 15.06 8.37
C GLY A 149 1.82 14.79 6.90
N ASP A 150 3.08 14.52 6.54
CA ASP A 150 3.48 14.17 5.19
C ASP A 150 4.61 13.15 5.20
N GLY A 151 4.78 12.46 4.08
CA GLY A 151 5.83 11.49 3.90
C GLY A 151 5.34 10.05 3.77
N GLY A 152 6.24 9.12 4.01
CA GLY A 152 5.95 7.69 3.90
C GLY A 152 7.22 6.84 3.81
N ILE A 153 7.02 5.54 3.75
CA ILE A 153 8.05 4.54 3.65
C ILE A 153 7.90 3.80 2.33
N SER A 154 9.02 3.64 1.64
CA SER A 154 9.12 2.84 0.42
C SER A 154 9.92 1.57 0.67
N LYS A 155 9.63 0.54 -0.11
CA LYS A 155 10.31 -0.76 -0.10
C LYS A 155 10.94 -1.01 -1.46
N VAL A 156 12.27 -1.18 -1.50
CA VAL A 156 12.98 -1.79 -2.63
C VAL A 156 13.29 -3.22 -2.27
N TYR A 157 13.03 -4.16 -3.16
CA TYR A 157 13.30 -5.56 -2.91
C TYR A 157 14.02 -6.23 -4.07
N LEU A 158 14.76 -7.27 -3.73
CA LEU A 158 15.33 -8.25 -4.64
C LEU A 158 14.95 -9.64 -4.10
N GLY A 159 14.33 -10.45 -4.95
CA GLY A 159 13.84 -11.75 -4.54
C GLY A 159 14.16 -12.86 -5.53
N GLY A 160 14.16 -14.07 -5.00
CA GLY A 160 14.34 -15.28 -5.76
C GLY A 160 13.47 -16.42 -5.23
N ALA A 161 13.16 -17.35 -6.11
CA ALA A 161 12.44 -18.56 -5.76
C ALA A 161 13.05 -19.78 -6.44
N LEU A 162 12.95 -20.91 -5.75
CA LEU A 162 13.44 -22.21 -6.20
C LEU A 162 12.31 -23.24 -6.17
N LYS A 163 12.11 -23.91 -7.29
CA LYS A 163 11.22 -25.07 -7.41
C LYS A 163 11.97 -26.32 -6.91
N LEU A 164 11.69 -26.72 -5.66
CA LEU A 164 12.32 -27.89 -5.04
C LEU A 164 11.79 -29.20 -5.61
N HIS A 165 10.48 -29.26 -5.84
CA HIS A 165 9.75 -30.38 -6.42
C HIS A 165 8.72 -29.83 -7.40
N ASP A 166 8.14 -30.66 -8.26
CA ASP A 166 7.14 -30.21 -9.22
C ASP A 166 5.96 -29.47 -8.58
N ASN A 167 5.64 -29.84 -7.37
CA ASN A 167 4.54 -29.30 -6.59
C ASN A 167 4.97 -28.31 -5.49
N LEU A 168 6.26 -28.19 -5.17
CA LEU A 168 6.75 -27.39 -4.04
C LEU A 168 7.77 -26.34 -4.48
N SER A 169 7.48 -25.09 -4.18
CA SER A 169 8.36 -23.95 -4.40
C SER A 169 8.63 -23.21 -3.10
N LEU A 170 9.85 -22.74 -2.93
CA LEU A 170 10.27 -21.84 -1.86
C LEU A 170 10.79 -20.54 -2.45
N GLY A 171 10.57 -19.43 -1.75
CA GLY A 171 11.05 -18.13 -2.18
C GLY A 171 11.44 -17.23 -1.02
N ILE A 172 12.29 -16.26 -1.31
CA ILE A 172 12.75 -15.25 -0.37
C ILE A 172 12.89 -13.91 -1.08
N ASN A 173 12.49 -12.83 -0.38
CA ASN A 173 12.86 -11.47 -0.73
C ASN A 173 13.77 -10.88 0.34
N ALA A 174 14.82 -10.20 -0.09
CA ALA A 174 15.57 -9.23 0.72
C ALA A 174 15.04 -7.84 0.39
N SER A 175 14.44 -7.18 1.37
CA SER A 175 13.74 -5.92 1.22
C SER A 175 14.40 -4.83 2.04
N TYR A 176 14.70 -3.69 1.41
CA TYR A 176 15.20 -2.49 2.05
C TYR A 176 14.09 -1.47 2.20
N LEU A 177 13.73 -1.16 3.44
CA LEU A 177 12.80 -0.09 3.80
C LEU A 177 13.57 1.21 3.96
N PHE A 178 13.02 2.29 3.44
CA PHE A 178 13.55 3.64 3.62
C PHE A 178 12.43 4.69 3.47
N GLY A 179 12.56 5.79 4.18
CA GLY A 179 11.61 6.89 4.08
C GLY A 179 11.63 7.80 5.29
N GLY A 180 10.77 8.82 5.25
CA GLY A 180 10.61 9.82 6.29
C GLY A 180 9.15 10.06 6.63
N LEU A 181 8.86 10.16 7.92
CA LEU A 181 7.56 10.48 8.48
C LEU A 181 7.67 11.86 9.13
N ASN A 182 7.05 12.86 8.52
CA ASN A 182 7.09 14.22 8.99
C ASN A 182 5.76 14.58 9.68
N ARG A 183 5.82 15.07 10.91
CA ARG A 183 4.66 15.47 11.71
C ARG A 183 4.89 16.86 12.25
N ARG A 184 4.05 17.79 11.82
CA ARG A 184 4.13 19.19 12.21
C ARG A 184 2.90 19.57 13.01
N LYS A 185 3.10 20.36 14.05
CA LYS A 185 2.05 21.02 14.84
C LYS A 185 2.32 22.50 14.87
N LYS A 186 1.28 23.30 14.78
CA LYS A 186 1.33 24.75 14.89
C LYS A 186 0.22 25.21 15.81
N LEU A 187 0.53 26.13 16.72
CA LEU A 187 -0.40 26.76 17.64
C LEU A 187 -0.32 28.25 17.41
N GLU A 188 -1.46 28.84 17.08
CA GLU A 188 -1.61 30.28 16.83
C GLU A 188 -2.62 30.87 17.79
N PHE A 189 -2.17 31.88 18.53
CA PHE A 189 -3.00 32.58 19.49
C PHE A 189 -3.67 33.83 18.86
N ASP A 190 -4.91 34.11 19.23
CA ASP A 190 -5.60 35.36 18.84
C ASP A 190 -4.96 36.59 19.46
N ASP A 191 -4.31 36.44 20.61
CA ASP A 191 -3.62 37.50 21.33
C ASP A 191 -2.22 37.71 20.71
N GLU A 192 -2.03 38.79 20.00
CA GLU A 192 -0.78 39.19 19.37
C GLU A 192 0.39 39.42 20.36
N THR A 193 0.11 39.54 21.67
CA THR A 193 1.15 39.65 22.70
C THR A 193 1.73 38.33 23.13
N VAL A 194 1.13 37.20 22.69
CA VAL A 194 1.57 35.85 22.95
C VAL A 194 2.28 35.28 21.70
N PHE A 195 3.48 34.76 21.88
CA PHE A 195 4.17 34.12 20.75
C PHE A 195 3.46 32.82 20.34
N ASN A 196 3.28 32.67 19.07
CA ASN A 196 2.86 31.41 18.46
C ASN A 196 3.93 30.34 18.62
N SER A 197 3.56 29.07 18.51
CA SER A 197 4.53 27.97 18.60
C SER A 197 4.36 26.98 17.46
N ARG A 198 5.47 26.33 17.08
CA ARG A 198 5.46 25.22 16.14
C ARG A 198 6.39 24.12 16.58
N SER A 199 5.99 22.90 16.32
CA SER A 199 6.77 21.70 16.56
C SER A 199 6.85 20.92 15.26
N ASN A 200 8.06 20.50 14.90
CA ASN A 200 8.34 19.63 13.75
C ASN A 200 9.08 18.39 14.23
N SER A 201 8.53 17.20 13.94
CA SER A 201 9.15 15.92 14.25
C SER A 201 9.32 15.14 12.95
N LEU A 202 10.55 14.97 12.49
CA LEU A 202 10.92 14.20 11.32
C LEU A 202 11.57 12.89 11.75
N ILE A 203 10.98 11.77 11.42
CA ILE A 203 11.47 10.42 11.69
C ILE A 203 11.91 9.78 10.40
N ASN A 204 13.21 9.56 10.22
CA ASN A 204 13.77 8.85 9.10
C ASN A 204 14.02 7.39 9.49
N LEU A 205 13.51 6.46 8.67
CA LEU A 205 13.61 5.01 8.86
C LEU A 205 14.42 4.40 7.74
N LYS A 206 15.26 3.41 8.08
CA LYS A 206 16.00 2.62 7.09
C LYS A 206 16.41 1.27 7.67
N GLY A 207 16.27 0.22 6.89
CA GLY A 207 16.70 -1.11 7.32
C GLY A 207 16.34 -2.20 6.33
N ILE A 208 16.90 -3.37 6.56
CA ILE A 208 16.67 -4.56 5.73
C ILE A 208 15.81 -5.54 6.51
N TYR A 209 14.84 -6.14 5.85
CA TYR A 209 14.07 -7.26 6.38
C TYR A 209 13.87 -8.33 5.30
N TYR A 210 13.51 -9.53 5.73
CA TYR A 210 13.36 -10.67 4.86
C TYR A 210 11.91 -11.17 4.85
N GLU A 211 11.43 -11.53 3.68
CA GLU A 211 10.11 -12.11 3.44
C GLU A 211 10.30 -13.50 2.87
N PHE A 212 9.70 -14.50 3.49
CA PHE A 212 9.78 -15.91 3.10
C PHE A 212 8.44 -16.37 2.55
N GLY A 213 8.49 -17.22 1.54
CA GLY A 213 7.31 -17.82 0.94
C GLY A 213 7.51 -19.30 0.67
N ALA A 214 6.47 -20.08 0.92
CA ALA A 214 6.36 -21.47 0.48
C ALA A 214 5.05 -21.65 -0.29
N LEU A 215 5.09 -22.42 -1.36
CA LEU A 215 3.93 -22.65 -2.22
C LEU A 215 3.87 -24.12 -2.60
N TYR A 216 2.68 -24.72 -2.43
CA TYR A 216 2.40 -26.09 -2.80
C TYR A 216 1.20 -26.13 -3.74
N THR A 217 1.37 -26.78 -4.90
CA THR A 217 0.33 -26.94 -5.91
C THR A 217 -0.05 -28.41 -6.03
N MET A 218 -1.34 -28.70 -6.02
CA MET A 218 -1.91 -30.04 -6.20
C MET A 218 -2.85 -30.03 -7.41
N ASP A 219 -2.62 -30.99 -8.30
CA ASP A 219 -3.55 -31.27 -9.39
C ASP A 219 -4.59 -32.27 -8.91
N ILE A 220 -5.86 -31.96 -9.13
CA ILE A 220 -7.00 -32.81 -8.75
C ILE A 220 -7.46 -33.54 -10.00
N GLU A 221 -6.89 -34.74 -10.23
CA GLU A 221 -7.09 -35.53 -11.47
C GLU A 221 -8.55 -35.80 -11.82
N SER A 222 -9.45 -35.84 -10.82
CA SER A 222 -10.87 -36.15 -11.05
C SER A 222 -11.67 -35.01 -11.68
N SER A 223 -11.17 -33.78 -11.70
CA SER A 223 -11.92 -32.58 -12.08
C SER A 223 -11.17 -31.56 -12.93
N ASP A 224 -9.99 -31.90 -13.43
CA ASP A 224 -9.09 -30.98 -14.16
C ASP A 224 -8.86 -29.64 -13.43
N ALA A 225 -8.81 -29.73 -12.10
CA ALA A 225 -8.69 -28.60 -11.20
C ALA A 225 -7.34 -28.56 -10.50
N ASN A 226 -6.88 -27.37 -10.16
CA ASN A 226 -5.66 -27.17 -9.39
C ASN A 226 -5.98 -26.46 -8.06
N LEU A 227 -5.44 -26.99 -6.98
CA LEU A 227 -5.43 -26.34 -5.67
C LEU A 227 -4.01 -25.88 -5.36
N THR A 228 -3.83 -24.60 -5.07
CA THR A 228 -2.54 -24.03 -4.65
C THR A 228 -2.68 -23.45 -3.26
N ILE A 229 -1.72 -23.79 -2.40
CA ILE A 229 -1.61 -23.25 -1.03
C ILE A 229 -0.32 -22.46 -0.95
N ALA A 230 -0.39 -21.25 -0.38
CA ALA A 230 0.80 -20.45 -0.11
C ALA A 230 0.85 -20.06 1.37
N ILE A 231 2.06 -20.08 1.92
CA ILE A 231 2.36 -19.57 3.26
C ILE A 231 3.47 -18.55 3.10
N ASN A 232 3.23 -17.32 3.56
CA ASN A 232 4.19 -16.24 3.53
C ASN A 232 4.40 -15.70 4.94
N ALA A 233 5.64 -15.40 5.29
CA ALA A 233 5.97 -14.92 6.63
C ALA A 233 7.15 -13.96 6.61
N THR A 234 7.15 -13.04 7.57
CA THR A 234 8.31 -12.24 7.99
C THR A 234 8.57 -12.50 9.47
N ASN A 235 9.78 -12.23 9.93
CA ASN A 235 10.09 -12.20 11.36
C ASN A 235 9.98 -10.78 11.93
N ASN A 236 10.00 -10.65 13.25
CA ASN A 236 10.23 -9.37 13.89
C ASN A 236 11.61 -8.87 13.49
N THR A 237 11.69 -7.63 13.02
CA THR A 237 12.93 -7.06 12.50
C THR A 237 13.15 -5.68 13.09
N VAL A 238 14.34 -5.47 13.61
CA VAL A 238 14.79 -4.14 14.08
C VAL A 238 15.37 -3.37 12.91
N ILE A 239 14.85 -2.18 12.66
CA ILE A 239 15.38 -1.24 11.67
C ILE A 239 15.78 0.07 12.33
N SER A 240 16.79 0.74 11.77
CA SER A 240 17.32 1.98 12.34
C SER A 240 16.37 3.14 12.13
N ALA A 241 16.21 3.94 13.18
CA ALA A 241 15.40 5.14 13.22
C ALA A 241 16.26 6.36 13.62
N LYS A 242 15.95 7.52 13.04
CA LYS A 242 16.52 8.80 13.41
C LYS A 242 15.40 9.81 13.54
N ARG A 243 15.21 10.37 14.74
CA ARG A 243 14.23 11.42 15.04
C ARG A 243 14.94 12.78 15.13
N SER A 244 14.40 13.76 14.41
CA SER A 244 14.82 15.17 14.54
C SER A 244 13.62 15.96 15.03
N ASN A 245 13.72 16.55 16.22
CA ASN A 245 12.68 17.36 16.83
C ASN A 245 13.12 18.81 16.89
N LEU A 246 12.24 19.71 16.41
CA LEU A 246 12.43 21.14 16.47
C LEU A 246 11.16 21.77 17.08
N ILE A 247 11.31 22.56 18.16
CA ILE A 247 10.22 23.31 18.77
C ILE A 247 10.66 24.76 18.89
N GLU A 248 9.89 25.64 18.28
CA GLU A 248 10.18 27.07 18.17
C GLU A 248 8.95 27.90 18.52
N THR A 249 9.19 29.12 19.03
CA THR A 249 8.20 30.19 19.03
C THR A 249 8.45 31.14 17.89
N PHE A 250 7.39 31.74 17.40
CA PHE A 250 7.45 32.70 16.31
C PHE A 250 6.34 33.76 16.45
N GLU A 251 6.53 34.87 15.77
CA GLU A 251 5.51 35.90 15.57
C GLU A 251 5.33 36.16 14.08
N TYR A 252 4.23 36.73 13.70
CA TYR A 252 3.99 37.22 12.35
C TYR A 252 4.51 38.65 12.18
N SER A 253 5.28 38.91 11.12
CA SER A 253 5.57 40.23 10.59
C SER A 253 5.04 40.34 9.18
N GLY A 254 3.81 40.81 9.04
CA GLY A 254 3.04 40.72 7.83
C GLY A 254 2.71 39.28 7.51
N ILE A 255 3.19 38.77 6.35
CA ILE A 255 2.98 37.38 5.93
C ILE A 255 4.14 36.45 6.33
N TYR A 256 5.19 36.97 6.98
CA TYR A 256 6.38 36.19 7.31
C TYR A 256 6.35 35.75 8.78
N GLU A 257 6.73 34.50 9.02
CA GLU A 257 6.96 33.95 10.37
C GLU A 257 8.39 34.25 10.80
N ILE A 258 8.56 35.03 11.86
CA ILE A 258 9.87 35.36 12.45
C ILE A 258 10.05 34.53 13.71
N VAL A 259 11.04 33.64 13.69
CA VAL A 259 11.42 32.83 14.86
C VAL A 259 11.92 33.75 15.98
N LYS A 260 11.41 33.55 17.18
CA LYS A 260 11.78 34.29 18.39
C LYS A 260 12.73 33.49 19.27
N ASP A 261 12.39 32.24 19.53
CA ASP A 261 13.20 31.35 20.35
C ASP A 261 13.09 29.90 19.89
N THR A 262 14.12 29.13 20.14
CA THR A 262 14.19 27.70 19.84
C THR A 262 14.35 26.91 21.13
N PHE A 263 13.30 26.25 21.59
CA PHE A 263 13.28 25.50 22.85
C PHE A 263 13.88 24.11 22.71
N VAL A 264 13.66 23.47 21.56
CA VAL A 264 14.15 22.11 21.29
C VAL A 264 14.73 22.08 19.89
N ASN A 265 15.95 21.60 19.79
CA ASN A 265 16.59 21.24 18.52
C ASN A 265 17.46 20.01 18.79
N THR A 266 16.85 18.85 18.68
CA THR A 266 17.48 17.59 19.05
C THR A 266 17.47 16.60 17.90
N VAL A 267 18.50 15.79 17.86
CA VAL A 267 18.62 14.66 16.94
C VAL A 267 18.92 13.41 17.76
N GLU A 268 17.96 12.48 17.72
CA GLU A 268 18.03 11.21 18.42
C GLU A 268 18.19 10.06 17.42
N LYS A 269 19.03 9.09 17.77
CA LYS A 269 19.14 7.82 17.04
C LYS A 269 18.54 6.72 17.89
N GLY A 270 17.81 5.83 17.27
CA GLY A 270 17.16 4.71 17.91
C GLY A 270 16.76 3.68 16.88
N ASP A 271 15.86 2.82 17.29
CA ASP A 271 15.42 1.69 16.50
C ASP A 271 13.89 1.66 16.42
N MET A 272 13.40 0.98 15.39
CA MET A 272 12.01 0.60 15.23
C MET A 272 11.90 -0.91 15.13
N MET A 273 11.02 -1.51 15.94
CA MET A 273 10.64 -2.91 15.81
C MET A 273 9.51 -3.04 14.78
N LEU A 274 9.82 -3.65 13.63
CA LEU A 274 8.84 -4.01 12.61
C LEU A 274 8.22 -5.37 12.98
N PRO A 275 6.91 -5.45 13.23
CA PRO A 275 6.27 -6.68 13.68
C PRO A 275 6.19 -7.74 12.59
N LYS A 276 6.27 -9.01 13.01
CA LYS A 276 6.11 -10.15 12.11
C LYS A 276 4.75 -10.15 11.42
N TYR A 277 4.76 -10.58 10.17
CA TYR A 277 3.60 -10.80 9.33
C TYR A 277 3.51 -12.27 8.95
N THR A 278 2.31 -12.82 8.90
CA THR A 278 2.03 -14.18 8.42
C THR A 278 0.78 -14.14 7.55
N ASN A 279 0.85 -14.82 6.41
CA ASN A 279 -0.27 -14.97 5.50
C ASN A 279 -0.38 -16.42 5.04
N ILE A 280 -1.60 -16.91 4.98
CA ILE A 280 -1.96 -18.19 4.37
C ILE A 280 -2.96 -17.90 3.28
N GLY A 281 -2.68 -18.35 2.07
CA GLY A 281 -3.57 -18.20 0.92
C GLY A 281 -3.88 -19.53 0.26
N LEU A 282 -5.07 -19.57 -0.30
CA LEU A 282 -5.60 -20.67 -1.08
C LEU A 282 -6.05 -20.15 -2.44
N THR A 283 -5.74 -20.89 -3.49
CA THR A 283 -6.25 -20.64 -4.84
C THR A 283 -6.77 -21.95 -5.41
N TYR A 284 -8.03 -21.97 -5.80
CA TYR A 284 -8.67 -23.10 -6.47
C TYR A 284 -9.04 -22.67 -7.89
N LYS A 285 -8.43 -23.34 -8.86
CA LYS A 285 -8.69 -23.10 -10.29
C LYS A 285 -9.38 -24.32 -10.87
N ILE A 286 -10.51 -24.10 -11.53
CA ILE A 286 -11.26 -25.10 -12.27
C ILE A 286 -11.83 -24.45 -13.54
N ASP A 287 -11.57 -25.03 -14.69
CA ASP A 287 -12.00 -24.52 -15.99
C ASP A 287 -11.67 -23.01 -16.16
N GLU A 288 -12.68 -22.20 -16.40
CA GLU A 288 -12.60 -20.75 -16.59
C GLU A 288 -12.58 -19.95 -15.27
N TRP A 289 -12.76 -20.63 -14.14
CA TRP A 289 -12.88 -20.00 -12.82
C TRP A 289 -11.61 -20.15 -11.99
N LEU A 290 -11.30 -19.10 -11.27
CA LEU A 290 -10.24 -19.08 -10.25
C LEU A 290 -10.82 -18.44 -8.98
N PHE A 291 -10.81 -19.17 -7.88
CA PHE A 291 -11.26 -18.71 -6.57
C PHE A 291 -10.05 -18.52 -5.68
N ILE A 292 -10.08 -17.47 -4.85
CA ILE A 292 -9.03 -17.20 -3.88
C ILE A 292 -9.61 -16.98 -2.48
N CYS A 293 -8.83 -17.36 -1.46
CA CYS A 293 -9.11 -17.02 -0.09
C CYS A 293 -7.78 -16.86 0.66
N ASP A 294 -7.57 -15.69 1.26
CA ASP A 294 -6.35 -15.35 2.00
C ASP A 294 -6.71 -14.95 3.44
N TYR A 295 -5.92 -15.40 4.40
CA TYR A 295 -5.92 -14.94 5.78
C TYR A 295 -4.54 -14.38 6.14
N SER A 296 -4.50 -13.16 6.65
CA SER A 296 -3.28 -12.51 7.10
C SER A 296 -3.37 -12.06 8.54
N LEU A 297 -2.27 -12.18 9.25
CA LEU A 297 -2.08 -11.74 10.64
C LEU A 297 -0.79 -10.92 10.72
N GLN A 298 -0.83 -9.77 11.40
CA GLN A 298 0.36 -9.01 11.74
C GLN A 298 0.32 -8.59 13.21
N ASN A 299 1.41 -8.85 13.91
CA ASN A 299 1.50 -8.69 15.37
C ASN A 299 1.90 -7.26 15.76
N TRP A 300 1.05 -6.28 15.48
CA TRP A 300 1.32 -4.87 15.76
C TRP A 300 1.45 -4.54 17.25
N SER A 301 1.06 -5.43 18.15
CA SER A 301 1.38 -5.31 19.59
C SER A 301 2.88 -5.33 19.88
N ASP A 302 3.69 -5.88 18.97
CA ASP A 302 5.14 -5.95 19.10
C ASP A 302 5.85 -4.70 18.51
N TYR A 303 5.08 -3.75 17.97
CA TYR A 303 5.62 -2.52 17.40
C TYR A 303 6.18 -1.61 18.47
N GLU A 304 7.40 -1.17 18.28
CA GLU A 304 8.06 -0.17 19.10
C GLU A 304 8.83 0.82 18.23
N LEU A 305 8.83 2.07 18.61
CA LEU A 305 9.60 3.13 17.96
C LEU A 305 10.29 3.97 19.03
N PHE A 306 11.62 3.96 19.08
CA PHE A 306 12.45 4.55 20.17
C PHE A 306 12.10 4.00 21.56
N GLY A 307 11.70 2.72 21.66
CA GLY A 307 11.26 2.10 22.91
C GLY A 307 9.84 2.49 23.35
N GLU A 308 9.13 3.28 22.55
CA GLU A 308 7.75 3.69 22.82
C GLU A 308 6.78 2.87 21.95
N THR A 309 5.67 2.43 22.53
CA THR A 309 4.60 1.74 21.83
C THR A 309 3.46 2.72 21.51
N ASP A 310 2.93 2.67 20.29
CA ASP A 310 1.76 3.47 19.88
C ASP A 310 0.42 2.83 20.29
N SER A 311 0.42 1.90 21.24
CA SER A 311 -0.76 1.13 21.69
C SER A 311 -1.51 0.44 20.54
N LEU A 312 -0.78 0.04 19.49
CA LEU A 312 -1.34 -0.66 18.35
C LEU A 312 -1.77 -2.09 18.75
N LYS A 313 -2.78 -2.61 18.07
CA LYS A 313 -3.33 -3.96 18.26
C LYS A 313 -2.99 -4.84 17.05
N ASN A 314 -2.96 -6.14 17.28
CA ASN A 314 -2.77 -7.08 16.19
C ASN A 314 -3.84 -6.89 15.12
N SER A 315 -3.41 -6.89 13.88
CA SER A 315 -4.30 -6.75 12.75
C SER A 315 -4.55 -8.09 12.05
N THR A 316 -5.78 -8.28 11.58
CA THR A 316 -6.18 -9.47 10.82
C THR A 316 -6.88 -9.03 9.54
N LYS A 317 -6.61 -9.73 8.44
CA LYS A 317 -7.28 -9.48 7.17
C LYS A 317 -7.74 -10.79 6.54
N ILE A 318 -9.01 -10.82 6.14
CA ILE A 318 -9.58 -11.89 5.32
C ILE A 318 -9.90 -11.29 3.96
N SER A 319 -9.41 -11.93 2.91
CA SER A 319 -9.68 -11.56 1.52
C SER A 319 -10.23 -12.77 0.78
N SER A 320 -11.29 -12.57 0.04
CA SER A 320 -11.85 -13.62 -0.83
C SER A 320 -12.26 -13.01 -2.15
N GLY A 321 -12.09 -13.76 -3.21
CA GLY A 321 -12.45 -13.28 -4.54
C GLY A 321 -12.47 -14.39 -5.56
N PHE A 322 -12.95 -14.05 -6.75
CA PHE A 322 -12.89 -14.93 -7.90
C PHE A 322 -12.57 -14.18 -9.19
N GLN A 323 -12.01 -14.91 -10.13
CA GLN A 323 -11.79 -14.48 -11.50
C GLN A 323 -12.50 -15.43 -12.45
N TYR A 324 -13.17 -14.86 -13.44
CA TYR A 324 -13.77 -15.60 -14.55
C TYR A 324 -13.15 -15.17 -15.88
N THR A 325 -12.70 -16.14 -16.67
CA THR A 325 -12.11 -15.91 -17.99
C THR A 325 -12.82 -16.79 -19.01
N PRO A 326 -13.84 -16.28 -19.72
CA PRO A 326 -14.76 -17.11 -20.52
C PRO A 326 -14.09 -18.05 -21.53
N ASP A 327 -13.06 -17.57 -22.23
CA ASP A 327 -12.27 -18.36 -23.19
C ASP A 327 -10.95 -17.64 -23.47
N ALA A 328 -9.92 -18.00 -22.72
CA ALA A 328 -8.59 -17.41 -22.85
C ALA A 328 -7.98 -17.57 -24.26
N ASN A 329 -8.41 -18.58 -25.02
CA ASN A 329 -7.89 -18.93 -26.35
C ASN A 329 -8.76 -18.40 -27.51
N SER A 330 -9.88 -17.70 -27.24
CA SER A 330 -10.78 -17.20 -28.26
C SER A 330 -10.05 -16.38 -29.32
N VAL A 331 -10.19 -16.73 -30.58
CA VAL A 331 -9.56 -16.01 -31.70
C VAL A 331 -10.42 -14.85 -32.18
N THR A 332 -11.72 -15.01 -32.16
CA THR A 332 -12.69 -14.10 -32.78
C THR A 332 -13.27 -13.08 -31.84
N THR A 333 -13.39 -13.41 -30.55
CA THR A 333 -14.17 -12.61 -29.60
C THR A 333 -13.29 -12.09 -28.47
N PHE A 334 -13.01 -10.80 -28.50
CA PHE A 334 -12.08 -10.14 -27.59
C PHE A 334 -12.51 -10.19 -26.12
N TYR A 335 -13.79 -9.91 -25.82
CA TYR A 335 -14.28 -9.89 -24.43
C TYR A 335 -14.23 -11.26 -23.75
N LYS A 336 -14.20 -12.37 -24.51
CA LYS A 336 -14.04 -13.71 -23.94
C LYS A 336 -12.65 -13.96 -23.34
N LYS A 337 -11.64 -13.21 -23.79
CA LYS A 337 -10.26 -13.30 -23.25
C LYS A 337 -10.05 -12.46 -22.02
N CYS A 338 -10.95 -11.53 -21.72
CA CYS A 338 -10.81 -10.64 -20.57
C CYS A 338 -10.97 -11.43 -19.27
N HIS A 339 -10.23 -11.01 -18.26
CA HIS A 339 -10.30 -11.53 -16.90
C HIS A 339 -11.27 -10.66 -16.09
N TYR A 340 -12.42 -11.17 -15.73
CA TYR A 340 -13.41 -10.49 -14.89
C TYR A 340 -13.20 -10.90 -13.44
N ARG A 341 -13.02 -9.93 -12.56
CA ARG A 341 -12.67 -10.18 -11.15
C ARG A 341 -13.65 -9.51 -10.21
N LEU A 342 -13.93 -10.19 -9.12
CA LEU A 342 -14.69 -9.67 -7.98
C LEU A 342 -14.06 -10.15 -6.70
N GLY A 343 -14.05 -9.28 -5.67
CA GLY A 343 -13.47 -9.62 -4.38
C GLY A 343 -14.10 -8.86 -3.23
N ILE A 344 -13.89 -9.39 -2.05
CA ILE A 344 -14.27 -8.79 -0.77
C ILE A 344 -13.09 -8.80 0.19
N SER A 345 -13.01 -7.80 1.06
CA SER A 345 -11.99 -7.71 2.10
C SER A 345 -12.62 -7.29 3.42
N LEU A 346 -12.22 -7.98 4.48
CA LEU A 346 -12.51 -7.63 5.86
C LEU A 346 -11.18 -7.47 6.59
N PHE A 347 -10.86 -6.25 7.01
CA PHE A 347 -9.59 -5.92 7.63
C PHE A 347 -9.82 -5.25 8.97
N THR A 348 -9.41 -5.94 10.05
CA THR A 348 -9.31 -5.35 11.39
C THR A 348 -7.95 -4.66 11.45
N THR A 349 -7.95 -3.32 11.46
CA THR A 349 -6.73 -2.52 11.38
C THR A 349 -5.95 -2.55 12.69
N PRO A 350 -4.66 -2.18 12.72
CA PRO A 350 -3.91 -2.10 13.97
C PRO A 350 -4.34 -0.94 14.88
N LEU A 351 -5.12 0.00 14.38
CA LEU A 351 -5.48 1.21 15.11
C LEU A 351 -6.61 0.95 16.10
N GLN A 352 -6.38 1.27 17.37
CA GLN A 352 -7.38 1.30 18.41
C GLN A 352 -7.48 2.72 18.97
N ILE A 353 -8.64 3.35 18.85
CA ILE A 353 -8.91 4.70 19.33
C ILE A 353 -10.18 4.65 20.22
N ASN A 354 -10.13 5.25 21.40
CA ASN A 354 -11.23 5.22 22.37
C ASN A 354 -11.76 3.79 22.66
N ASN A 355 -10.84 2.82 22.78
CA ASN A 355 -11.11 1.39 22.96
C ASN A 355 -11.87 0.72 21.79
N ILE A 356 -11.98 1.36 20.65
CA ILE A 356 -12.56 0.79 19.42
C ILE A 356 -11.43 0.51 18.45
N GLN A 357 -11.23 -0.76 18.09
CA GLN A 357 -10.33 -1.14 17.00
C GLN A 357 -11.03 -0.88 15.66
N LEU A 358 -10.38 -0.14 14.78
CA LEU A 358 -10.97 0.26 13.51
C LEU A 358 -11.05 -0.92 12.54
N GLU A 359 -12.17 -1.04 11.86
CA GLU A 359 -12.39 -2.00 10.79
C GLU A 359 -12.43 -1.30 9.44
N ASP A 360 -11.92 -1.97 8.40
CA ASP A 360 -11.99 -1.59 7.00
C ASP A 360 -12.65 -2.73 6.22
N LYS A 361 -13.76 -2.43 5.55
CA LYS A 361 -14.54 -3.38 4.76
C LYS A 361 -14.65 -2.87 3.34
N SER A 362 -14.37 -3.73 2.37
CA SER A 362 -14.44 -3.33 0.98
C SER A 362 -14.93 -4.44 0.05
N ILE A 363 -15.53 -4.01 -1.05
CA ILE A 363 -15.83 -4.82 -2.22
C ILE A 363 -15.03 -4.28 -3.40
N SER A 364 -14.58 -5.16 -4.27
CA SER A 364 -13.74 -4.80 -5.39
C SER A 364 -14.17 -5.47 -6.68
N PHE A 365 -13.94 -4.76 -7.78
CA PHE A 365 -14.21 -5.21 -9.13
C PHE A 365 -12.96 -4.98 -9.97
N GLY A 366 -12.76 -5.79 -11.00
CA GLY A 366 -11.67 -5.55 -11.92
C GLY A 366 -11.83 -6.27 -13.25
N ILE A 367 -11.09 -5.75 -14.21
CA ILE A 367 -10.98 -6.34 -15.53
C ILE A 367 -9.53 -6.37 -15.99
N GLY A 368 -9.07 -7.53 -16.44
CA GLY A 368 -7.78 -7.71 -17.11
C GLY A 368 -8.00 -7.85 -18.61
N ILE A 369 -7.35 -7.00 -19.38
CA ILE A 369 -7.55 -6.88 -20.83
C ILE A 369 -6.26 -7.33 -21.52
N PRO A 370 -6.17 -8.56 -22.08
CA PRO A 370 -4.99 -9.03 -22.77
C PRO A 370 -4.81 -8.34 -24.12
N MET A 371 -3.59 -7.96 -24.44
CA MET A 371 -3.25 -7.30 -25.71
C MET A 371 -3.13 -8.30 -26.85
N LYS A 372 -3.57 -7.91 -28.05
CA LYS A 372 -3.57 -8.80 -29.24
C LYS A 372 -2.18 -9.15 -29.76
N LYS A 373 -1.22 -8.23 -29.68
CA LYS A 373 0.12 -8.37 -30.29
C LYS A 373 1.20 -8.80 -29.30
N ASN A 374 1.03 -8.49 -28.02
CA ASN A 374 1.99 -8.77 -26.97
C ASN A 374 1.31 -9.66 -25.91
N LYS A 375 2.10 -10.39 -25.14
CA LYS A 375 1.59 -11.20 -24.02
C LYS A 375 1.25 -10.33 -22.78
N SER A 376 1.19 -9.01 -22.93
CA SER A 376 0.89 -8.04 -21.89
C SER A 376 -0.62 -7.97 -21.60
N THR A 377 -0.96 -7.56 -20.39
CA THR A 377 -2.34 -7.34 -19.94
C THR A 377 -2.45 -5.94 -19.34
N TYR A 378 -3.50 -5.22 -19.66
CA TYR A 378 -3.90 -4.04 -18.90
C TYR A 378 -4.89 -4.46 -17.83
N ASP A 379 -4.61 -4.12 -16.59
CA ASP A 379 -5.46 -4.43 -15.46
C ASP A 379 -6.06 -3.16 -14.87
N LEU A 380 -7.38 -3.15 -14.72
CA LEU A 380 -8.16 -2.09 -14.09
C LEU A 380 -8.83 -2.65 -12.85
N SER A 381 -8.86 -1.86 -11.78
CA SER A 381 -9.61 -2.19 -10.56
C SER A 381 -10.37 -1.00 -10.01
N ILE A 382 -11.51 -1.28 -9.39
CA ILE A 382 -12.29 -0.34 -8.58
C ILE A 382 -12.54 -1.03 -7.25
N VAL A 383 -12.17 -0.35 -6.16
CA VAL A 383 -12.42 -0.81 -4.79
C VAL A 383 -13.32 0.21 -4.12
N LEU A 384 -14.44 -0.24 -3.58
CA LEU A 384 -15.38 0.55 -2.78
C LEU A 384 -15.29 0.07 -1.34
N GLY A 385 -15.00 0.96 -0.41
CA GLY A 385 -14.81 0.55 0.97
C GLY A 385 -15.20 1.59 1.99
N GLN A 386 -15.22 1.12 3.23
CA GLN A 386 -15.51 1.94 4.40
C GLN A 386 -14.55 1.56 5.52
N ARG A 387 -13.91 2.58 6.13
CA ARG A 387 -13.06 2.43 7.32
C ARG A 387 -13.59 3.27 8.47
N GLY A 388 -13.58 2.69 9.68
CA GLY A 388 -13.98 3.38 10.90
C GLY A 388 -15.48 3.55 11.07
N THR A 389 -15.86 4.37 12.04
CA THR A 389 -17.24 4.59 12.47
C THR A 389 -17.42 6.01 13.01
N ASN A 390 -18.62 6.57 12.94
CA ASN A 390 -18.94 7.87 13.59
C ASN A 390 -19.25 7.73 15.09
N SER A 391 -19.27 6.51 15.63
CA SER A 391 -19.49 6.32 17.08
C SER A 391 -18.28 6.82 17.88
N ASN A 392 -18.51 7.34 19.09
CA ASN A 392 -17.48 7.80 20.03
C ASN A 392 -16.56 8.92 19.45
N ASN A 393 -17.11 9.82 18.67
CA ASN A 393 -16.39 10.92 18.01
C ASN A 393 -15.24 10.46 17.10
N LEU A 394 -15.36 9.28 16.51
CA LEU A 394 -14.43 8.78 15.51
C LEU A 394 -14.84 9.27 14.11
N LEU A 395 -13.93 9.12 13.16
CA LEU A 395 -14.17 9.46 11.76
C LEU A 395 -14.60 8.22 10.98
N LYS A 396 -15.58 8.38 10.13
CA LYS A 396 -15.97 7.37 9.15
C LYS A 396 -15.45 7.79 7.78
N GLU A 397 -14.62 6.95 7.19
CA GLU A 397 -14.10 7.16 5.85
C GLU A 397 -14.80 6.23 4.88
N GLN A 398 -15.33 6.79 3.80
CA GLN A 398 -15.86 6.04 2.66
C GLN A 398 -14.96 6.34 1.47
N TYR A 399 -14.45 5.32 0.81
CA TYR A 399 -13.48 5.53 -0.24
C TYR A 399 -13.81 4.76 -1.53
N ILE A 400 -13.36 5.36 -2.63
CA ILE A 400 -13.29 4.73 -3.95
C ILE A 400 -11.84 4.76 -4.39
N ARG A 401 -11.29 3.59 -4.68
CA ARG A 401 -9.92 3.46 -5.17
C ARG A 401 -9.95 2.90 -6.59
N PHE A 402 -9.31 3.61 -7.50
CA PHE A 402 -9.08 3.16 -8.86
C PHE A 402 -7.64 2.70 -9.01
N GLY A 403 -7.43 1.56 -9.65
CA GLY A 403 -6.10 1.05 -9.98
C GLY A 403 -5.98 0.81 -11.48
N PHE A 404 -4.81 1.11 -12.02
CA PHE A 404 -4.43 0.85 -13.40
C PHE A 404 -3.00 0.30 -13.44
N SER A 405 -2.76 -0.77 -14.21
CA SER A 405 -1.42 -1.31 -14.47
C SER A 405 -1.31 -1.89 -15.87
#